data_219414af5979d67d3a3203e6c4221f2b
#
_entry.id   219414af5979d67d3a3203e6c4221f2b
#
_cell.length_a   1.000
_cell.length_b   1.000
_cell.length_c   1.000
_cell.angle_alpha   90.00
_cell.angle_beta   90.00
_cell.angle_gamma   90.00
#
_symmetry.space_group_name_H-M   'P 1'
#
loop_
_entity.id
_entity.type
_entity.pdbx_description
1 polymer ?
#
loop_
_entity_poly.entity_id
_entity_poly.type
_entity_poly.pdbx_seq_one_letter_code
_entity_poly.pdbx_strand_id
1 'polypeptide(L)'
;MSIIYRKAELNDIPKLNPLLAQLSDAMADPQKMAEKMKKIAKNEDNYLLVAENTENGDLCGSLIGVVFEDICDTCKPILLVENVVTDEKYRGKGIGRGMFEAIEAWGREKECHYCILV
;
A
#
# COMPACT_ATOMS: atom_id res chain seq x y z
N MET A 1 -16.08 10.26 -9.39
CA MET A 1 -14.77 10.01 -8.76
C MET A 1 -14.05 8.93 -9.55
N SER A 2 -12.80 9.18 -9.90
CA SER A 2 -11.99 8.26 -10.72
C SER A 2 -10.78 7.81 -9.90
N ILE A 3 -10.81 6.57 -9.43
CA ILE A 3 -9.77 6.04 -8.55
C ILE A 3 -8.80 5.18 -9.35
N ILE A 4 -7.51 5.45 -9.21
CA ILE A 4 -6.45 4.56 -9.68
C ILE A 4 -5.67 4.02 -8.50
N TYR A 5 -5.13 2.83 -8.67
CA TYR A 5 -4.30 2.15 -7.67
C TYR A 5 -2.91 1.98 -8.25
N ARG A 6 -1.93 2.59 -7.63
CA ARG A 6 -0.57 2.67 -8.17
C ARG A 6 0.48 2.62 -7.07
N LYS A 7 1.73 2.47 -7.47
CA LYS A 7 2.86 2.60 -6.54
C LYS A 7 2.98 4.04 -6.06
N ALA A 8 3.29 4.21 -4.78
CA ALA A 8 3.59 5.52 -4.21
C ALA A 8 4.89 6.06 -4.78
N GLU A 9 4.96 7.37 -4.94
CA GLU A 9 6.12 8.11 -5.41
C GLU A 9 6.56 9.12 -4.34
N LEU A 10 7.78 9.61 -4.42
CA LEU A 10 8.31 10.56 -3.42
C LEU A 10 7.49 11.84 -3.32
N ASN A 11 6.95 12.32 -4.44
CA ASN A 11 6.12 13.53 -4.43
C ASN A 11 4.72 13.29 -3.84
N ASP A 12 4.38 12.07 -3.45
CA ASP A 12 3.15 11.78 -2.70
C ASP A 12 3.28 12.12 -1.21
N ILE A 13 4.50 12.30 -0.70
CA ILE A 13 4.74 12.47 0.74
C ILE A 13 3.85 13.53 1.39
N PRO A 14 3.67 14.73 0.82
CA PRO A 14 2.83 15.75 1.45
C PRO A 14 1.38 15.31 1.69
N LYS A 15 0.86 14.38 0.89
CA LYS A 15 -0.49 13.83 1.06
C LYS A 15 -0.49 12.48 1.76
N LEU A 16 0.55 11.68 1.54
CA LEU A 16 0.66 10.33 2.13
C LEU A 16 0.91 10.40 3.63
N ASN A 17 1.76 11.32 4.08
CA ASN A 17 2.09 11.45 5.49
C ASN A 17 0.87 11.74 6.37
N PRO A 18 0.03 12.76 6.05
CA PRO A 18 -1.19 12.97 6.83
C PRO A 18 -2.18 11.80 6.72
N LEU A 19 -2.24 11.12 5.60
CA LEU A 19 -3.10 9.94 5.44
C LEU A 19 -2.68 8.82 6.39
N LEU A 20 -1.39 8.51 6.46
CA LEU A 20 -0.86 7.49 7.37
C LEU A 20 -1.00 7.90 8.83
N ALA A 21 -0.99 9.21 9.12
CA ALA A 21 -1.21 9.72 10.46
C ALA A 21 -2.62 9.44 10.98
N GLN A 22 -3.60 9.22 10.10
CA GLN A 22 -4.93 8.77 10.51
C GLN A 22 -4.89 7.37 11.13
N LEU A 23 -3.87 6.59 10.82
CA LEU A 23 -3.68 5.24 11.37
C LEU A 23 -2.85 5.24 12.65
N SER A 24 -1.78 6.05 12.71
CA SER A 24 -0.78 6.02 13.77
C SER A 24 -0.89 7.18 14.77
N ASP A 25 -1.73 8.16 14.51
CA ASP A 25 -1.89 9.40 15.29
C ASP A 25 -0.65 10.30 15.31
N ALA A 26 0.29 10.07 14.39
CA ALA A 26 1.51 10.87 14.32
C ALA A 26 2.03 11.01 12.89
N MET A 27 2.51 12.20 12.56
CA MET A 27 3.20 12.44 11.29
C MET A 27 4.62 11.91 11.37
N ALA A 28 5.10 11.30 10.30
CA ALA A 28 6.50 10.91 10.19
C ALA A 28 7.36 12.12 9.82
N ASP A 29 8.64 12.04 10.12
CA ASP A 29 9.61 12.98 9.56
C ASP A 29 9.66 12.76 8.05
N PRO A 30 9.36 13.79 7.23
CA PRO A 30 9.28 13.60 5.76
C PRO A 30 10.58 13.10 5.15
N GLN A 31 11.73 13.50 5.68
CA GLN A 31 13.03 13.08 5.16
C GLN A 31 13.27 11.58 5.43
N LYS A 32 12.93 11.13 6.64
CA LYS A 32 13.01 9.70 6.98
C LYS A 32 12.04 8.87 6.14
N MET A 33 10.83 9.39 5.93
CA MET A 33 9.86 8.73 5.07
C MET A 33 10.39 8.57 3.65
N ALA A 34 11.00 9.63 3.09
CA ALA A 34 11.58 9.59 1.75
C ALA A 34 12.70 8.53 1.65
N GLU A 35 13.56 8.47 2.65
CA GLU A 35 14.65 7.49 2.70
C GLU A 35 14.11 6.05 2.70
N LYS A 36 13.07 5.79 3.50
CA LYS A 36 12.44 4.47 3.57
C LYS A 36 11.70 4.13 2.29
N MET A 37 11.01 5.09 1.69
CA MET A 37 10.32 4.87 0.42
C MET A 37 11.28 4.51 -0.70
N LYS A 38 12.49 5.08 -0.71
CA LYS A 38 13.52 4.71 -1.67
C LYS A 38 13.96 3.25 -1.49
N LYS A 39 14.11 2.79 -0.24
CA LYS A 39 14.44 1.39 0.05
C LYS A 39 13.32 0.46 -0.40
N ILE A 40 12.09 0.81 -0.11
CA ILE A 40 10.91 0.02 -0.51
C ILE A 40 10.86 -0.08 -2.04
N ALA A 41 11.08 1.02 -2.74
CA ALA A 41 11.01 1.04 -4.21
C ALA A 41 12.09 0.18 -4.88
N LYS A 42 13.23 -0.02 -4.22
CA LYS A 42 14.31 -0.87 -4.73
C LYS A 42 14.10 -2.35 -4.48
N ASN A 43 13.17 -2.69 -3.60
CA ASN A 43 12.88 -4.09 -3.25
C ASN A 43 11.67 -4.56 -4.04
N GLU A 44 11.90 -5.46 -4.99
CA GLU A 44 10.82 -5.96 -5.87
C GLU A 44 9.77 -6.80 -5.13
N ASP A 45 10.06 -7.20 -3.88
CA ASP A 45 9.12 -7.95 -3.04
C ASP A 45 8.32 -7.03 -2.12
N ASN A 46 8.42 -5.73 -2.29
CA ASN A 46 7.64 -4.74 -1.54
C ASN A 46 6.81 -3.89 -2.51
N TYR A 47 5.59 -3.61 -2.14
CA TYR A 47 4.71 -2.76 -2.93
C TYR A 47 4.00 -1.78 -2.00
N LEU A 48 4.43 -0.52 -2.03
CA LEU A 48 3.72 0.56 -1.33
C LEU A 48 2.67 1.11 -2.29
N LEU A 49 1.41 0.83 -1.98
CA LEU A 49 0.27 1.16 -2.83
C LEU A 49 -0.44 2.40 -2.32
N VAL A 50 -0.83 3.26 -3.24
CA VAL A 50 -1.74 4.38 -2.96
C VAL A 50 -2.93 4.33 -3.90
N ALA A 51 -4.08 4.76 -3.40
CA ALA A 51 -5.29 4.98 -4.18
C ALA A 51 -5.42 6.47 -4.41
N GLU A 52 -5.45 6.88 -5.66
CA GLU A 52 -5.55 8.30 -6.03
C GLU A 52 -6.86 8.60 -6.73
N ASN A 53 -7.54 9.65 -6.30
CA ASN A 53 -8.67 10.21 -7.06
C ASN A 53 -8.11 11.16 -8.10
N THR A 54 -8.09 10.75 -9.36
CA THR A 54 -7.47 11.52 -10.44
C THR A 54 -8.21 12.80 -10.78
N GLU A 55 -9.46 12.96 -10.34
CA GLU A 55 -10.24 14.17 -10.57
C GLU A 55 -9.72 15.35 -9.77
N ASN A 56 -9.15 15.10 -8.58
CA ASN A 56 -8.66 16.18 -7.70
C ASN A 56 -7.26 15.93 -7.12
N GLY A 57 -6.66 14.78 -7.41
CA GLY A 57 -5.32 14.45 -6.93
C GLY A 57 -5.26 13.99 -5.47
N ASP A 58 -6.39 13.79 -4.79
CA ASP A 58 -6.40 13.31 -3.41
C ASP A 58 -5.85 11.89 -3.34
N LEU A 59 -5.09 11.59 -2.28
CA LEU A 59 -4.79 10.22 -1.91
C LEU A 59 -5.89 9.73 -0.96
N CYS A 60 -6.61 8.72 -1.41
CA CYS A 60 -7.81 8.21 -0.73
C CYS A 60 -7.51 7.05 0.19
N GLY A 61 -6.39 6.37 -0.02
CA GLY A 61 -6.01 5.21 0.76
C GLY A 61 -4.60 4.77 0.46
N SER A 62 -4.09 3.89 1.32
CA SER A 62 -2.75 3.30 1.16
C SER A 62 -2.68 1.98 1.88
N LEU A 63 -1.76 1.13 1.44
CA LEU A 63 -1.32 -0.07 2.14
C LEU A 63 0.07 -0.44 1.65
N ILE A 64 0.73 -1.34 2.38
CA ILE A 64 1.97 -1.93 1.91
C ILE A 64 1.79 -3.45 1.82
N GLY A 65 2.22 -4.02 0.68
CA GLY A 65 2.32 -5.45 0.49
C GLY A 65 3.77 -5.87 0.52
N VAL A 66 4.05 -6.96 1.23
CA VAL A 66 5.39 -7.54 1.32
C VAL A 66 5.30 -9.02 1.02
N VAL A 67 6.13 -9.49 0.10
CA VAL A 67 6.21 -10.90 -0.24
C VAL A 67 7.43 -11.47 0.46
N PHE A 68 7.23 -12.55 1.20
CA PHE A 68 8.34 -13.25 1.85
C PHE A 68 8.30 -14.74 1.52
N GLU A 69 9.49 -15.35 1.54
CA GLU A 69 9.63 -16.76 1.20
C GLU A 69 9.10 -17.67 2.31
N ASP A 70 8.52 -18.81 1.90
CA ASP A 70 8.07 -19.85 2.80
C ASP A 70 8.67 -21.18 2.37
N ILE A 71 8.93 -22.06 3.33
CA ILE A 71 9.54 -23.36 3.06
C ILE A 71 8.57 -24.52 3.34
N CYS A 72 7.32 -24.21 3.67
CA CYS A 72 6.32 -25.21 4.00
C CYS A 72 5.56 -25.63 2.73
N ASP A 73 5.15 -26.92 2.68
CA ASP A 73 4.31 -27.48 1.62
C ASP A 73 4.91 -27.25 0.24
N THR A 74 4.29 -26.41 -0.60
CA THR A 74 4.75 -26.16 -1.98
C THR A 74 5.87 -25.14 -2.07
N CYS A 75 6.33 -24.60 -0.94
CA CYS A 75 7.39 -23.59 -0.87
C CYS A 75 7.07 -22.30 -1.66
N LYS A 76 5.80 -21.98 -1.77
CA LYS A 76 5.35 -20.74 -2.41
C LYS A 76 5.42 -19.57 -1.42
N PRO A 77 5.74 -18.37 -1.90
CA PRO A 77 5.83 -17.21 -1.01
C PRO A 77 4.47 -16.79 -0.45
N ILE A 78 4.52 -15.93 0.56
CA ILE A 78 3.34 -15.43 1.26
C ILE A 78 3.29 -13.92 1.09
N LEU A 79 2.09 -13.38 0.84
CA LEU A 79 1.84 -11.94 0.80
C LEU A 79 1.38 -11.47 2.17
N LEU A 80 2.08 -10.50 2.73
CA LEU A 80 1.69 -9.81 3.97
C LEU A 80 1.21 -8.40 3.59
N VAL A 81 0.03 -8.01 4.08
CA VAL A 81 -0.53 -6.68 3.85
C VAL A 81 -0.65 -5.96 5.18
N GLU A 82 -0.08 -4.75 5.26
CA GLU A 82 -0.01 -3.97 6.48
C GLU A 82 -0.31 -2.49 6.22
N ASN A 83 -0.54 -1.73 7.29
CA ASN A 83 -0.78 -0.29 7.26
C ASN A 83 -1.92 0.10 6.32
N VAL A 84 -3.02 -0.65 6.37
CA VAL A 84 -4.19 -0.37 5.53
C VAL A 84 -4.94 0.83 6.09
N VAL A 85 -5.07 1.87 5.30
CA VAL A 85 -5.81 3.07 5.68
C VAL A 85 -6.63 3.58 4.49
N THR A 86 -7.87 3.96 4.76
CA THR A 86 -8.72 4.72 3.83
C THR A 86 -8.99 6.06 4.48
N ASP A 87 -8.77 7.16 3.73
CA ASP A 87 -9.07 8.50 4.22
C ASP A 87 -10.53 8.55 4.67
N GLU A 88 -10.78 9.13 5.84
CA GLU A 88 -12.12 9.18 6.42
C GLU A 88 -13.16 9.82 5.51
N LYS A 89 -12.75 10.76 4.65
CA LYS A 89 -13.63 11.37 3.64
C LYS A 89 -14.04 10.43 2.53
N TYR A 90 -13.29 9.35 2.33
CA TYR A 90 -13.49 8.39 1.24
C TYR A 90 -13.97 7.02 1.72
N ARG A 91 -14.26 6.86 3.02
CA ARG A 91 -14.76 5.59 3.57
C ARG A 91 -16.15 5.27 3.01
N GLY A 92 -16.43 3.98 2.87
CA GLY A 92 -17.72 3.51 2.37
C GLY A 92 -17.89 3.65 0.86
N LYS A 93 -16.83 3.91 0.12
CA LYS A 93 -16.86 4.12 -1.34
C LYS A 93 -16.15 3.03 -2.14
N GLY A 94 -15.75 1.94 -1.48
CA GLY A 94 -15.11 0.80 -2.15
C GLY A 94 -13.60 0.95 -2.34
N ILE A 95 -12.97 1.96 -1.74
CA ILE A 95 -11.52 2.19 -1.90
C ILE A 95 -10.71 1.03 -1.31
N GLY A 96 -11.06 0.58 -0.10
CA GLY A 96 -10.38 -0.54 0.55
C GLY A 96 -10.43 -1.81 -0.29
N ARG A 97 -11.61 -2.13 -0.82
CA ARG A 97 -11.79 -3.29 -1.70
C ARG A 97 -10.90 -3.18 -2.93
N GLY A 98 -10.86 -2.02 -3.57
CA GLY A 98 -10.03 -1.79 -4.74
C GLY A 98 -8.54 -1.94 -4.44
N MET A 99 -8.09 -1.46 -3.28
CA MET A 99 -6.71 -1.64 -2.85
C MET A 99 -6.37 -3.12 -2.66
N PHE A 100 -7.27 -3.88 -2.01
CA PHE A 100 -7.05 -5.32 -1.82
C PHE A 100 -7.03 -6.08 -3.14
N GLU A 101 -7.93 -5.77 -4.06
CA GLU A 101 -7.93 -6.39 -5.39
C GLU A 101 -6.61 -6.12 -6.11
N ALA A 102 -6.08 -4.90 -6.03
CA ALA A 102 -4.82 -4.53 -6.67
C ALA A 102 -3.63 -5.26 -6.05
N ILE A 103 -3.55 -5.31 -4.71
CA ILE A 103 -2.41 -5.95 -4.05
C ILE A 103 -2.47 -7.47 -4.20
N GLU A 104 -3.67 -8.07 -4.20
CA GLU A 104 -3.82 -9.50 -4.44
C GLU A 104 -3.41 -9.87 -5.86
N ALA A 105 -3.70 -9.03 -6.86
CA ALA A 105 -3.26 -9.25 -8.23
C ALA A 105 -1.72 -9.26 -8.31
N TRP A 106 -1.07 -8.33 -7.60
CA TRP A 106 0.38 -8.32 -7.51
C TRP A 106 0.92 -9.58 -6.82
N GLY A 107 0.26 -10.02 -5.74
CA GLY A 107 0.62 -11.27 -5.06
C GLY A 107 0.53 -12.48 -5.97
N ARG A 108 -0.50 -12.54 -6.82
CA ARG A 108 -0.64 -13.62 -7.80
C ARG A 108 0.48 -13.60 -8.84
N GLU A 109 0.91 -12.42 -9.28
CA GLU A 109 2.07 -12.30 -10.18
C GLU A 109 3.35 -12.85 -9.53
N LYS A 110 3.47 -12.69 -8.21
CA LYS A 110 4.57 -13.23 -7.42
C LYS A 110 4.37 -14.69 -7.04
N GLU A 111 3.28 -15.31 -7.46
CA GLU A 111 2.93 -16.71 -7.19
C GLU A 111 2.75 -17.02 -5.71
N CYS A 112 2.22 -16.04 -4.95
CA CYS A 112 1.96 -16.21 -3.53
C CYS A 112 0.90 -17.28 -3.27
N HIS A 113 1.11 -18.06 -2.21
CA HIS A 113 0.20 -19.12 -1.79
C HIS A 113 -1.06 -18.55 -1.14
N TYR A 114 -0.89 -17.58 -0.25
CA TYR A 114 -1.99 -16.90 0.43
C TYR A 114 -1.56 -15.51 0.92
N CYS A 115 -2.55 -14.77 1.43
CA CYS A 115 -2.36 -13.42 1.93
C CYS A 115 -2.66 -13.36 3.43
N ILE A 116 -1.82 -12.66 4.18
CA ILE A 116 -2.03 -12.36 5.60
C ILE A 116 -2.34 -10.88 5.73
N LEU A 117 -3.45 -10.58 6.42
CA LEU A 117 -3.82 -9.21 6.79
C LEU A 117 -3.47 -8.98 8.26
N VAL A 118 -2.86 -7.86 8.53
CA VAL A 118 -2.50 -7.48 9.91
C VAL A 118 -3.37 -6.32 10.38
#